data_06a97cb5074887fa10a4277bd2a106c4
#
_entry.id   06a97cb5074887fa10a4277bd2a106c4
#
_cell.length_a   1.000
_cell.length_b   1.000
_cell.length_c   1.000
_cell.angle_alpha   90.00
_cell.angle_beta   90.00
_cell.angle_gamma   90.00
#
_symmetry.space_group_name_H-M   'P 1'
#
loop_
_entity.id
_entity.type
_entity.pdbx_description
1 polymer ?
#
loop_
_entity_poly.entity_id
_entity_poly.type
_entity_poly.pdbx_seq_one_letter_code
_entity_poly.pdbx_strand_id
1 'polypeptide(L)'
;MDNENTEVVEAATEVVAEAAPAQEVAPAENRPARPERPDYRNNRRPRKKVCQFCADKNATIDYKDTAKLRKFISERGKILPRRVTCTCAMHQRELTEAIKRARQVALLPYVAD
;
A
#
# COMPACT_ATOMS: atom_id res chain seq x y z
N MET A 1 -4.19 -58.69 -9.14
CA MET A 1 -5.04 -58.22 -10.23
C MET A 1 -4.92 -56.71 -10.21
N ASP A 2 -3.88 -56.25 -10.85
CA ASP A 2 -3.92 -55.67 -12.18
C ASP A 2 -4.79 -54.46 -12.25
N ASN A 3 -4.14 -53.30 -12.16
CA ASN A 3 -4.26 -52.33 -13.20
C ASN A 3 -3.30 -51.15 -13.00
N GLU A 4 -2.26 -51.24 -13.62
CA GLU A 4 -1.64 -50.36 -14.59
C GLU A 4 -2.61 -49.40 -15.27
N ASN A 5 -2.38 -48.15 -15.05
CA ASN A 5 -2.24 -47.25 -16.17
C ASN A 5 -1.71 -45.89 -15.70
N THR A 6 -0.42 -45.80 -15.68
CA THR A 6 0.31 -44.54 -15.71
C THR A 6 0.44 -44.11 -17.14
N GLU A 7 -0.45 -43.32 -17.62
CA GLU A 7 -0.20 -42.56 -18.83
C GLU A 7 0.26 -41.17 -18.47
N VAL A 8 1.56 -41.05 -18.51
CA VAL A 8 2.27 -39.79 -18.45
C VAL A 8 2.02 -39.06 -19.74
N VAL A 9 1.16 -38.06 -19.71
CA VAL A 9 1.04 -37.16 -20.86
C VAL A 9 2.10 -36.09 -20.68
N GLU A 10 3.19 -36.28 -21.36
CA GLU A 10 4.17 -35.22 -21.62
C GLU A 10 3.52 -34.16 -22.51
N ALA A 11 3.06 -33.08 -21.90
CA ALA A 11 2.76 -31.87 -22.63
C ALA A 11 4.06 -31.06 -22.75
N ALA A 12 4.75 -31.23 -23.83
CA ALA A 12 5.81 -30.34 -24.24
C ALA A 12 5.16 -28.99 -24.62
N THR A 13 5.18 -28.05 -23.70
CA THR A 13 4.91 -26.66 -24.02
C THR A 13 6.16 -26.05 -24.63
N GLU A 14 6.21 -26.05 -25.93
CA GLU A 14 7.15 -25.19 -26.65
C GLU A 14 6.77 -23.73 -26.36
N VAL A 15 7.54 -23.10 -25.51
CA VAL A 15 7.49 -21.65 -25.34
C VAL A 15 8.23 -21.06 -26.54
N VAL A 16 7.48 -20.70 -27.54
CA VAL A 16 8.00 -19.87 -28.63
C VAL A 16 8.19 -18.47 -28.06
N ALA A 17 9.42 -18.15 -27.72
CA ALA A 17 9.82 -16.79 -27.41
C ALA A 17 9.83 -15.99 -28.72
N GLU A 18 8.69 -15.39 -29.02
CA GLU A 18 8.59 -14.41 -30.09
C GLU A 18 9.20 -13.11 -29.59
N ALA A 19 10.43 -12.86 -30.03
CA ALA A 19 11.11 -11.60 -29.79
C ALA A 19 10.35 -10.50 -30.51
N ALA A 20 9.75 -9.62 -29.74
CA ALA A 20 9.15 -8.40 -30.27
C ALA A 20 10.21 -7.56 -30.98
N PRO A 21 9.95 -7.08 -32.21
CA PRO A 21 10.91 -6.23 -32.91
C PRO A 21 11.09 -4.93 -32.13
N ALA A 22 12.34 -4.60 -31.86
CA ALA A 22 12.71 -3.32 -31.30
C ALA A 22 12.16 -2.20 -32.19
N GLN A 23 11.20 -1.46 -31.66
CA GLN A 23 10.76 -0.24 -32.32
C GLN A 23 11.89 0.77 -32.22
N GLU A 24 12.44 1.05 -33.37
CA GLU A 24 13.38 2.14 -33.59
C GLU A 24 12.71 3.45 -33.14
N VAL A 25 13.20 4.01 -32.03
CA VAL A 25 12.75 5.31 -31.54
C VAL A 25 13.33 6.36 -32.47
N ALA A 26 12.51 6.90 -33.33
CA ALA A 26 12.89 8.03 -34.16
C ALA A 26 13.37 9.20 -33.29
N PRO A 27 14.46 9.90 -33.66
CA PRO A 27 14.92 11.05 -32.94
C PRO A 27 13.85 12.13 -32.96
N ALA A 28 13.40 12.53 -31.79
CA ALA A 28 12.44 13.61 -31.63
C ALA A 28 13.13 14.93 -31.91
N GLU A 29 13.17 15.33 -33.15
CA GLU A 29 13.51 16.68 -33.52
C GLU A 29 12.36 17.61 -33.19
N ASN A 30 12.69 18.66 -32.45
CA ASN A 30 11.94 19.89 -32.35
C ASN A 30 10.63 19.86 -31.54
N ARG A 31 10.75 19.54 -30.23
CA ARG A 31 9.73 20.01 -29.30
C ARG A 31 10.08 21.44 -28.89
N PRO A 32 9.19 22.43 -29.07
CA PRO A 32 9.42 23.78 -28.57
C PRO A 32 9.64 23.71 -27.06
N ALA A 33 10.69 24.35 -26.60
CA ALA A 33 11.07 24.41 -25.19
C ALA A 33 9.84 24.84 -24.37
N ARG A 34 9.39 23.95 -23.49
CA ARG A 34 8.34 24.26 -22.54
C ARG A 34 8.83 25.41 -21.67
N PRO A 35 8.08 26.52 -21.54
CA PRO A 35 8.53 27.64 -20.73
C PRO A 35 8.83 27.13 -19.32
N GLU A 36 10.04 27.39 -18.88
CA GLU A 36 10.50 27.06 -17.53
C GLU A 36 9.59 27.77 -16.54
N ARG A 37 8.77 26.97 -15.86
CA ARG A 37 7.99 27.50 -14.74
C ARG A 37 8.96 27.96 -13.68
N PRO A 38 8.85 29.19 -13.17
CA PRO A 38 9.73 29.64 -12.10
C PRO A 38 9.64 28.65 -10.94
N ASP A 39 10.77 28.06 -10.60
CA ASP A 39 10.94 27.18 -9.46
C ASP A 39 10.60 27.95 -8.19
N TYR A 40 9.33 27.99 -7.84
CA TYR A 40 8.93 28.27 -6.47
C TYR A 40 9.31 27.08 -5.60
N ARG A 41 10.60 26.79 -5.54
CA ARG A 41 11.17 25.94 -4.51
C ARG A 41 11.04 26.72 -3.21
N ASN A 42 9.80 26.66 -2.72
CA ASN A 42 9.53 26.99 -1.36
C ASN A 42 10.48 26.14 -0.51
N ASN A 43 11.50 26.75 0.04
CA ASN A 43 12.62 26.13 0.76
C ASN A 43 12.14 25.63 2.14
N ARG A 44 10.91 25.10 2.17
CA ARG A 44 10.37 24.35 3.31
C ARG A 44 10.97 22.96 3.21
N ARG A 45 12.06 22.77 3.95
CA ARG A 45 12.59 21.43 4.20
C ARG A 45 11.41 20.52 4.53
N PRO A 46 11.18 19.45 3.76
CA PRO A 46 10.07 18.53 4.05
C PRO A 46 10.27 18.03 5.47
N ARG A 47 9.38 18.41 6.38
CA ARG A 47 9.40 17.87 7.74
C ARG A 47 9.26 16.36 7.60
N LYS A 48 10.31 15.64 7.99
CA LYS A 48 10.26 14.18 8.01
C LYS A 48 9.09 13.78 8.88
N LYS A 49 8.09 13.18 8.26
CA LYS A 49 6.91 12.66 8.98
C LYS A 49 7.39 11.46 9.80
N VAL A 50 7.50 11.64 11.09
CA VAL A 50 7.90 10.57 12.01
C VAL A 50 6.65 9.80 12.40
N CYS A 51 6.72 8.48 12.38
CA CYS A 51 5.65 7.63 12.87
C CYS A 51 5.47 7.83 14.38
N GLN A 52 4.28 8.11 14.82
CA GLN A 52 3.96 8.33 16.23
C GLN A 52 4.35 7.14 17.11
N PHE A 53 4.05 5.93 16.65
CA PHE A 53 4.40 4.69 17.38
C PHE A 53 5.90 4.37 17.37
N CYS A 54 6.66 4.85 16.39
CA CYS A 54 8.12 4.70 16.39
C CYS A 54 8.80 5.70 17.31
N ALA A 55 8.19 6.88 17.51
CA ALA A 55 8.70 7.89 18.41
C ALA A 55 8.52 7.45 19.88
N ASP A 56 7.37 6.87 20.18
CA ASP A 56 7.03 6.38 21.50
C ASP A 56 7.34 4.89 21.62
N LYS A 57 8.48 4.56 22.21
CA LYS A 57 8.92 3.15 22.40
C LYS A 57 7.94 2.28 23.17
N ASN A 58 7.08 2.89 23.99
CA ASN A 58 6.08 2.21 24.81
C ASN A 58 4.67 2.26 24.21
N ALA A 59 4.51 2.80 23.00
CA ALA A 59 3.20 2.87 22.37
C ALA A 59 2.82 1.51 21.77
N THR A 60 2.15 0.71 22.55
CA THR A 60 1.52 -0.52 22.08
C THR A 60 0.17 -0.22 21.43
N ILE A 61 -0.14 -0.95 20.37
CA ILE A 61 -1.42 -0.86 19.67
C ILE A 61 -2.34 -1.93 20.24
N ASP A 62 -3.32 -1.52 21.00
CA ASP A 62 -4.31 -2.43 21.59
C ASP A 62 -5.69 -2.12 21.00
N TYR A 63 -6.45 -3.18 20.70
CA TYR A 63 -7.83 -3.06 20.21
C TYR A 63 -8.80 -2.51 21.27
N LYS A 64 -8.43 -2.59 22.54
CA LYS A 64 -9.22 -2.06 23.67
C LYS A 64 -9.18 -0.53 23.75
N ASP A 65 -8.09 0.08 23.28
CA ASP A 65 -7.88 1.52 23.30
C ASP A 65 -8.64 2.24 22.19
N THR A 66 -9.96 2.30 22.30
CA THR A 66 -10.82 2.94 21.31
C THR A 66 -10.50 4.42 21.09
N ALA A 67 -10.08 5.13 22.13
CA ALA A 67 -9.71 6.54 22.04
C ALA A 67 -8.50 6.77 21.12
N LYS A 68 -7.51 5.88 21.16
CA LYS A 68 -6.37 5.93 20.26
C LYS A 68 -6.77 5.53 18.83
N LEU A 69 -7.56 4.47 18.69
CA LEU A 69 -7.98 3.95 17.39
C LEU A 69 -8.87 4.91 16.61
N ARG A 70 -9.70 5.68 17.28
CA ARG A 70 -10.56 6.69 16.66
C ARG A 70 -9.80 7.75 15.87
N LYS A 71 -8.56 8.05 16.26
CA LYS A 71 -7.71 9.01 15.55
C LYS A 71 -7.28 8.50 14.15
N PHE A 72 -7.36 7.20 13.94
CA PHE A 72 -6.95 6.54 12.70
C PHE A 72 -8.12 6.10 11.82
N ILE A 73 -9.32 6.43 12.24
CA ILE A 73 -10.57 6.13 11.55
C ILE A 73 -11.24 7.44 11.15
N SER A 74 -11.83 7.46 9.94
CA SER A 74 -12.64 8.59 9.50
C SER A 74 -14.00 8.61 10.23
N GLU A 75 -14.73 9.70 10.09
CA GLU A 75 -16.09 9.85 10.62
C GLU A 75 -17.02 8.74 10.11
N ARG A 76 -16.82 8.27 8.90
CA ARG A 76 -17.59 7.18 8.30
C ARG A 76 -17.13 5.76 8.67
N GLY A 77 -16.18 5.63 9.59
CA GLY A 77 -15.64 4.34 10.01
C GLY A 77 -14.55 3.74 9.10
N LYS A 78 -14.07 4.46 8.09
CA LYS A 78 -13.00 3.98 7.20
C LYS A 78 -11.63 4.19 7.82
N ILE A 79 -10.73 3.22 7.65
CA ILE A 79 -9.34 3.32 8.10
C ILE A 79 -8.59 4.37 7.28
N LEU A 80 -7.96 5.32 7.94
CA LEU A 80 -7.17 6.36 7.28
C LEU A 80 -5.86 5.80 6.71
N PRO A 81 -5.43 6.26 5.53
CA PRO A 81 -4.19 5.81 4.92
C PRO A 81 -2.95 6.37 5.65
N ARG A 82 -1.82 5.68 5.53
CA ARG A 82 -0.52 6.08 6.09
C ARG A 82 -0.13 7.53 5.81
N ARG A 83 -0.52 8.02 4.65
CA ARG A 83 -0.23 9.37 4.19
C ARG A 83 -0.82 10.43 5.10
N VAL A 84 -1.99 10.16 5.65
CA VAL A 84 -2.72 11.05 6.56
C VAL A 84 -2.27 10.84 8.00
N THR A 85 -2.16 9.59 8.43
CA THR A 85 -1.83 9.22 9.81
C THR A 85 -0.35 9.34 10.15
N CYS A 86 0.51 9.46 9.13
CA CYS A 86 1.97 9.49 9.28
C CYS A 86 2.55 8.25 9.98
N THR A 87 1.89 7.11 9.89
CA THR A 87 2.36 5.85 10.45
C THR A 87 3.29 5.11 9.48
N CYS A 88 4.21 4.30 10.01
CA CYS A 88 5.04 3.44 9.18
C CYS A 88 4.25 2.21 8.70
N ALA A 89 4.80 1.45 7.76
CA ALA A 89 4.11 0.31 7.18
C ALA A 89 3.83 -0.81 8.20
N MET A 90 4.74 -1.05 9.12
CA MET A 90 4.58 -2.08 10.15
C MET A 90 3.45 -1.74 11.10
N HIS A 91 3.52 -0.59 11.76
CA HIS A 91 2.48 -0.15 12.70
C HIS A 91 1.12 0.06 12.02
N GLN A 92 1.08 0.41 10.73
CA GLN A 92 -0.18 0.50 10.00
C GLN A 92 -0.86 -0.88 9.84
N ARG A 93 -0.09 -1.95 9.68
CA ARG A 93 -0.64 -3.32 9.64
C ARG A 93 -1.21 -3.73 11.00
N GLU A 94 -0.45 -3.53 12.06
CA GLU A 94 -0.90 -3.80 13.44
C GLU A 94 -2.14 -2.99 13.79
N LEU A 95 -2.16 -1.71 13.41
CA LEU A 95 -3.30 -0.84 13.58
C LEU A 95 -4.55 -1.35 12.85
N THR A 96 -4.39 -1.83 11.62
CA THR A 96 -5.49 -2.41 10.83
C THR A 96 -6.06 -3.65 11.51
N GLU A 97 -5.21 -4.52 12.05
CA GLU A 97 -5.65 -5.70 12.80
C GLU A 97 -6.38 -5.32 14.09
N ALA A 98 -5.84 -4.37 14.84
CA ALA A 98 -6.47 -3.87 16.05
C ALA A 98 -7.84 -3.27 15.78
N ILE A 99 -8.00 -2.48 14.71
CA ILE A 99 -9.29 -1.92 14.30
C ILE A 99 -10.27 -3.02 13.91
N LYS A 100 -9.84 -4.04 13.17
CA LYS A 100 -10.68 -5.18 12.80
C LYS A 100 -11.18 -5.94 14.04
N ARG A 101 -10.29 -6.19 14.99
CA ARG A 101 -10.65 -6.83 16.28
C ARG A 101 -11.62 -5.98 17.08
N ALA A 102 -11.38 -4.68 17.16
CA ALA A 102 -12.28 -3.74 17.85
C ALA A 102 -13.68 -3.70 17.20
N ARG A 103 -13.79 -3.82 15.89
CA ARG A 103 -15.05 -3.91 15.19
C ARG A 103 -15.81 -5.21 15.52
N GLN A 104 -15.11 -6.33 15.60
CA GLN A 104 -15.71 -7.63 15.97
C GLN A 104 -16.28 -7.62 17.39
N VAL A 105 -15.61 -6.95 18.31
CA VAL A 105 -16.03 -6.81 19.71
C VAL A 105 -17.05 -5.67 19.89
N ALA A 106 -17.45 -5.00 18.84
CA ALA A 106 -18.39 -3.86 18.84
C ALA A 106 -17.89 -2.62 19.59
N LEU A 107 -16.59 -2.46 19.78
CA LEU A 107 -15.98 -1.26 20.33
C LEU A 107 -15.94 -0.11 19.31
N LEU A 108 -15.79 -0.46 18.05
CA LEU A 108 -15.79 0.47 16.93
C LEU A 108 -16.85 0.08 15.90
N PRO A 109 -17.52 1.04 15.26
CA PRO A 109 -18.50 0.76 14.22
C PRO A 109 -17.81 0.31 12.93
N TYR A 110 -18.48 -0.56 12.16
CA TYR A 110 -18.03 -0.90 10.79
C TYR A 110 -18.28 0.25 9.83
N VAL A 111 -19.44 0.84 9.94
CA VAL A 111 -19.88 2.00 9.17
C VAL A 111 -20.57 2.95 10.15
N ALA A 112 -20.16 4.20 10.10
CA ALA A 112 -20.84 5.28 10.82
C ALA A 112 -21.55 6.16 9.80
N ASP A 113 -22.79 6.43 10.03
CA ASP A 113 -23.60 7.35 9.23
C ASP A 113 -23.36 8.80 9.63
#